data_69383b3bc3ab84a69ce9ad314a86eb1e
#
_entry.id   69383b3bc3ab84a69ce9ad314a86eb1e
#
_cell.length_a   1.000
_cell.length_b   1.000
_cell.length_c   1.000
_cell.angle_alpha   90.00
_cell.angle_beta   90.00
_cell.angle_gamma   90.00
#
_symmetry.space_group_name_H-M   'P 1'
#
loop_
_entity.id
_entity.type
_entity.pdbx_description
1 polymer ?
#
loop_
_entity_poly.entity_id
_entity_poly.type
_entity_poly.pdbx_seq_one_letter_code
_entity_poly.pdbx_strand_id
1 'polypeptide(L)'
;MELNFTKMHGLGNDFVFVDDFNKSIELSADQIAFLCDRHFGIGADGVILVRPSDRPECVAYMHYINSDGSLAEMCGNGVRCFTKYLVDHNYIDADAGSYIADTKRGPLPISFKLDANGLMSVASVDMDMPILDPEKIPTLLPASCTTNGESFVNEEVVPSPWGDLSFTCVSMGNPHAVCFLDNLDQLPAEWFTSSDKTLNSFDLERFGAYFESHKAFPAKTNVEFIVPADDGLHMRVFERGCGETLACGTGACASLVAAVLTGRSARTNKVHLRGGTLNITWQENNRVLMTGPAMQVFTGTIEI
;
A
#
# COMPACT_ATOMS: atom_id res chain seq x y z
N MET A 1 4.61 -6.44 31.69
CA MET A 1 5.83 -6.98 31.00
C MET A 1 6.51 -5.81 30.33
N GLU A 2 7.84 -5.68 30.54
CA GLU A 2 8.62 -4.65 29.84
C GLU A 2 8.90 -5.10 28.39
N LEU A 3 8.61 -4.25 27.43
CA LEU A 3 8.72 -4.54 26.01
C LEU A 3 9.60 -3.47 25.32
N ASN A 4 10.72 -3.91 24.73
CA ASN A 4 11.54 -3.05 23.88
C ASN A 4 10.96 -3.01 22.48
N PHE A 5 10.89 -1.83 21.88
CA PHE A 5 10.30 -1.65 20.55
C PHE A 5 11.09 -0.68 19.68
N THR A 6 10.88 -0.80 18.39
CA THR A 6 11.31 0.15 17.35
C THR A 6 10.09 0.69 16.62
N LYS A 7 9.92 2.00 16.61
CA LYS A 7 8.88 2.67 15.82
C LYS A 7 9.39 2.89 14.40
N MET A 8 8.61 2.42 13.41
CA MET A 8 8.97 2.52 12.00
C MET A 8 7.77 2.92 11.15
N HIS A 9 8.01 3.46 9.95
CA HIS A 9 6.94 3.69 8.97
C HIS A 9 7.43 3.51 7.53
N GLY A 10 6.48 3.10 6.66
CA GLY A 10 6.61 3.14 5.21
C GLY A 10 5.62 4.17 4.65
N LEU A 11 6.13 5.38 4.35
CA LEU A 11 5.32 6.49 3.82
C LEU A 11 4.15 6.91 4.73
N GLY A 12 4.38 6.97 6.05
CA GLY A 12 3.37 7.38 7.03
C GLY A 12 2.48 6.25 7.55
N ASN A 13 2.41 5.09 6.90
CA ASN A 13 1.81 3.89 7.48
C ASN A 13 2.81 3.29 8.47
N ASP A 14 2.47 3.28 9.76
CA ASP A 14 3.41 3.17 10.85
C ASP A 14 3.19 1.95 11.76
N PHE A 15 4.29 1.40 12.28
CA PHE A 15 4.28 0.12 12.98
C PHE A 15 5.15 0.17 14.24
N VAL A 16 4.75 -0.61 15.23
CA VAL A 16 5.58 -0.99 16.38
C VAL A 16 6.25 -2.31 16.06
N PHE A 17 7.57 -2.29 15.91
CA PHE A 17 8.39 -3.50 15.73
C PHE A 17 8.90 -4.00 17.06
N VAL A 18 8.79 -5.30 17.27
CA VAL A 18 9.30 -5.99 18.48
C VAL A 18 10.11 -7.20 18.04
N ASP A 19 11.33 -7.30 18.56
CA ASP A 19 12.16 -8.48 18.37
C ASP A 19 11.61 -9.65 19.17
N ASP A 20 11.23 -10.71 18.49
CA ASP A 20 10.72 -11.95 19.12
C ASP A 20 11.35 -13.19 18.48
N PHE A 21 12.67 -13.12 18.21
CA PHE A 21 13.39 -14.26 17.64
C PHE A 21 13.40 -15.50 18.56
N ASN A 22 13.06 -15.32 19.84
CA ASN A 22 12.91 -16.41 20.80
C ASN A 22 11.50 -17.01 20.81
N LYS A 23 10.55 -16.46 20.07
CA LYS A 23 9.11 -16.82 20.10
C LYS A 23 8.54 -16.83 21.54
N SER A 24 8.96 -15.86 22.36
CA SER A 24 8.59 -15.77 23.79
C SER A 24 7.50 -14.72 24.07
N ILE A 25 7.15 -13.90 23.07
CA ILE A 25 6.22 -12.80 23.24
C ILE A 25 4.87 -13.21 22.66
N GLU A 26 3.86 -13.24 23.53
CA GLU A 26 2.46 -13.38 23.16
C GLU A 26 1.70 -12.15 23.65
N LEU A 27 1.05 -11.44 22.73
CA LEU A 27 0.29 -10.24 23.02
C LEU A 27 -1.20 -10.52 22.84
N SER A 28 -1.99 -10.13 23.84
CA SER A 28 -3.45 -10.15 23.73
C SER A 28 -3.94 -9.04 22.80
N ALA A 29 -5.18 -9.16 22.32
CA ALA A 29 -5.81 -8.11 21.50
C ALA A 29 -5.86 -6.76 22.25
N ASP A 30 -6.10 -6.75 23.54
CA ASP A 30 -6.12 -5.54 24.38
C ASP A 30 -4.73 -4.90 24.48
N GLN A 31 -3.67 -5.69 24.58
CA GLN A 31 -2.29 -5.20 24.58
C GLN A 31 -1.90 -4.63 23.21
N ILE A 32 -2.31 -5.28 22.12
CA ILE A 32 -2.11 -4.75 20.75
C ILE A 32 -2.84 -3.41 20.60
N ALA A 33 -4.12 -3.35 20.98
CA ALA A 33 -4.92 -2.12 20.91
C ALA A 33 -4.26 -1.00 21.74
N PHE A 34 -3.77 -1.30 22.94
CA PHE A 34 -3.04 -0.35 23.78
C PHE A 34 -1.74 0.15 23.10
N LEU A 35 -0.90 -0.76 22.58
CA LEU A 35 0.33 -0.36 21.87
C LEU A 35 0.04 0.53 20.67
N CYS A 36 -1.07 0.27 19.96
CA CYS A 36 -1.48 1.03 18.78
C CYS A 36 -2.22 2.34 19.11
N ASP A 37 -2.68 2.54 20.34
CA ASP A 37 -3.37 3.76 20.75
C ASP A 37 -2.44 4.98 20.66
N ARG A 38 -2.86 6.00 19.90
CA ARG A 38 -2.04 7.20 19.63
C ARG A 38 -2.01 8.21 20.78
N HIS A 39 -2.82 8.01 21.82
CA HIS A 39 -2.93 8.89 22.98
C HIS A 39 -2.39 8.27 24.27
N PHE A 40 -2.58 6.95 24.42
CA PHE A 40 -2.24 6.26 25.68
C PHE A 40 -1.11 5.24 25.51
N GLY A 41 -0.85 4.77 24.28
CA GLY A 41 0.21 3.84 23.93
C GLY A 41 1.34 4.48 23.13
N ILE A 42 1.96 3.68 22.26
CA ILE A 42 3.00 4.15 21.33
C ILE A 42 2.35 4.85 20.12
N GLY A 43 1.18 4.39 19.73
CA GLY A 43 0.45 4.83 18.53
C GLY A 43 1.01 4.22 17.25
N ALA A 44 0.22 3.40 16.58
CA ALA A 44 0.59 2.76 15.32
C ALA A 44 -0.64 2.20 14.59
N ASP A 45 -0.46 1.85 13.31
CA ASP A 45 -1.47 1.13 12.52
C ASP A 45 -1.43 -0.38 12.82
N GLY A 46 -0.34 -0.87 13.43
CA GLY A 46 -0.23 -2.25 13.87
C GLY A 46 1.12 -2.58 14.50
N VAL A 47 1.23 -3.83 14.97
CA VAL A 47 2.43 -4.38 15.62
C VAL A 47 3.02 -5.47 14.74
N ILE A 48 4.34 -5.47 14.58
CA ILE A 48 5.07 -6.51 13.85
C ILE A 48 6.06 -7.17 14.81
N LEU A 49 5.81 -8.45 15.12
CA LEU A 49 6.78 -9.27 15.85
C LEU A 49 7.73 -9.90 14.82
N VAL A 50 9.02 -9.66 14.99
CA VAL A 50 10.08 -10.20 14.15
C VAL A 50 10.46 -11.57 14.70
N ARG A 51 10.05 -12.65 14.03
CA ARG A 51 10.18 -14.03 14.49
C ARG A 51 11.09 -14.86 13.58
N PRO A 52 11.72 -15.93 14.07
CA PRO A 52 12.37 -16.87 13.18
C PRO A 52 11.32 -17.56 12.29
N SER A 53 11.67 -17.80 11.03
CA SER A 53 10.84 -18.57 10.12
C SER A 53 11.01 -20.08 10.38
N ASP A 54 9.94 -20.84 10.19
CA ASP A 54 9.99 -22.31 10.16
C ASP A 54 10.32 -22.83 8.74
N ARG A 55 10.47 -21.92 7.75
CA ARG A 55 10.85 -22.23 6.36
C ARG A 55 12.35 -21.99 6.18
N PRO A 56 13.14 -23.00 5.79
CA PRO A 56 14.60 -22.91 5.72
C PRO A 56 15.09 -21.91 4.65
N GLU A 57 14.28 -21.63 3.62
CA GLU A 57 14.59 -20.64 2.59
C GLU A 57 14.35 -19.19 3.02
N CYS A 58 13.62 -18.99 4.12
CA CYS A 58 13.26 -17.65 4.62
C CYS A 58 14.14 -17.25 5.82
N VAL A 59 14.54 -15.98 5.86
CA VAL A 59 15.39 -15.46 6.95
C VAL A 59 14.60 -15.26 8.24
N ALA A 60 13.40 -14.68 8.14
CA ALA A 60 12.56 -14.36 9.29
C ALA A 60 11.09 -14.31 8.91
N TYR A 61 10.22 -14.51 9.90
CA TYR A 61 8.75 -14.42 9.76
C TYR A 61 8.25 -13.07 10.25
N MET A 62 7.53 -12.37 9.37
CA MET A 62 6.82 -11.13 9.68
C MET A 62 5.46 -11.45 10.31
N HIS A 63 5.39 -11.50 11.63
CA HIS A 63 4.15 -11.70 12.35
C HIS A 63 3.43 -10.36 12.55
N TYR A 64 2.60 -9.98 11.57
CA TYR A 64 1.93 -8.69 11.55
C TYR A 64 0.52 -8.79 12.12
N ILE A 65 0.23 -7.95 13.12
CA ILE A 65 -1.04 -7.85 13.84
C ILE A 65 -1.59 -6.43 13.64
N ASN A 66 -2.79 -6.31 13.10
CA ASN A 66 -3.50 -5.03 12.97
C ASN A 66 -3.83 -4.45 14.36
N SER A 67 -4.13 -3.16 14.42
CA SER A 67 -4.50 -2.46 15.67
C SER A 67 -5.74 -3.03 16.37
N ASP A 68 -6.61 -3.76 15.66
CA ASP A 68 -7.78 -4.45 16.20
C ASP A 68 -7.47 -5.86 16.74
N GLY A 69 -6.18 -6.28 16.73
CA GLY A 69 -5.73 -7.60 17.13
C GLY A 69 -5.86 -8.70 16.07
N SER A 70 -6.40 -8.41 14.91
CA SER A 70 -6.50 -9.36 13.81
C SER A 70 -5.16 -9.59 13.12
N LEU A 71 -4.89 -10.83 12.68
CA LEU A 71 -3.65 -11.18 12.01
C LEU A 71 -3.72 -10.83 10.52
N ALA A 72 -2.90 -9.91 10.07
CA ALA A 72 -2.80 -9.51 8.66
C ALA A 72 -2.03 -10.53 7.81
N GLU A 73 -2.41 -10.66 6.54
CA GLU A 73 -1.71 -11.57 5.62
C GLU A 73 -0.38 -11.00 5.13
N MET A 74 -0.41 -9.74 4.71
CA MET A 74 0.76 -9.00 4.21
C MET A 74 0.43 -7.51 4.10
N CYS A 75 1.43 -6.66 4.30
CA CYS A 75 1.34 -5.23 4.03
C CYS A 75 2.64 -4.78 3.36
N GLY A 76 2.54 -4.23 2.15
CA GLY A 76 3.71 -3.80 1.40
C GLY A 76 4.54 -2.72 2.11
N ASN A 77 3.90 -1.81 2.86
CA ASN A 77 4.58 -0.81 3.69
C ASN A 77 5.31 -1.49 4.87
N GLY A 78 4.62 -2.41 5.55
CA GLY A 78 5.18 -3.20 6.65
C GLY A 78 6.37 -4.06 6.22
N VAL A 79 6.29 -4.69 5.03
CA VAL A 79 7.41 -5.50 4.48
C VAL A 79 8.65 -4.65 4.23
N ARG A 80 8.52 -3.40 3.74
CA ARG A 80 9.69 -2.52 3.57
C ARG A 80 10.29 -2.14 4.92
N CYS A 81 9.46 -1.85 5.93
CA CYS A 81 9.92 -1.64 7.31
C CYS A 81 10.60 -2.88 7.89
N PHE A 82 10.03 -4.06 7.64
CA PHE A 82 10.58 -5.35 8.06
C PHE A 82 11.96 -5.60 7.44
N THR A 83 12.11 -5.32 6.14
CA THR A 83 13.40 -5.39 5.46
C THR A 83 14.43 -4.47 6.11
N LYS A 84 14.04 -3.21 6.34
CA LYS A 84 14.93 -2.25 7.01
C LYS A 84 15.34 -2.72 8.40
N TYR A 85 14.38 -3.21 9.18
CA TYR A 85 14.66 -3.75 10.51
C TYR A 85 15.70 -4.87 10.43
N LEU A 86 15.50 -5.86 9.57
CA LEU A 86 16.38 -7.02 9.44
C LEU A 86 17.80 -6.63 8.97
N VAL A 87 17.92 -5.74 8.00
CA VAL A 87 19.21 -5.28 7.48
C VAL A 87 19.95 -4.44 8.53
N ASP A 88 19.29 -3.43 9.08
CA ASP A 88 19.91 -2.46 9.99
C ASP A 88 20.28 -3.08 11.36
N HIS A 89 19.65 -4.22 11.72
CA HIS A 89 19.96 -4.99 12.94
C HIS A 89 20.82 -6.24 12.66
N ASN A 90 21.38 -6.37 11.44
CA ASN A 90 22.30 -7.45 11.06
C ASN A 90 21.69 -8.87 11.10
N TYR A 91 20.37 -9.01 10.90
CA TYR A 91 19.74 -10.32 10.66
C TYR A 91 19.96 -10.80 9.22
N ILE A 92 20.28 -9.89 8.31
CA ILE A 92 20.62 -10.12 6.93
C ILE A 92 21.98 -9.50 6.67
N ASP A 93 22.83 -10.23 5.93
CA ASP A 93 24.08 -9.64 5.41
C ASP A 93 23.73 -8.46 4.48
N ALA A 94 24.26 -7.30 4.80
CA ALA A 94 24.05 -6.06 4.07
C ALA A 94 24.46 -6.19 2.57
N ASP A 95 25.48 -6.98 2.27
CA ASP A 95 25.99 -7.21 0.92
C ASP A 95 25.14 -8.24 0.11
N ALA A 96 24.18 -8.93 0.76
CA ALA A 96 23.33 -9.90 0.07
C ALA A 96 22.42 -9.28 -0.99
N GLY A 97 22.02 -8.01 -0.82
CA GLY A 97 21.18 -7.26 -1.75
C GLY A 97 19.76 -7.79 -1.95
N SER A 98 19.48 -9.02 -1.48
CA SER A 98 18.15 -9.66 -1.53
C SER A 98 18.02 -10.78 -0.51
N TYR A 99 16.79 -11.11 -0.16
CA TYR A 99 16.45 -12.22 0.75
C TYR A 99 15.01 -12.66 0.52
N ILE A 100 14.59 -13.73 1.21
CA ILE A 100 13.20 -14.17 1.23
C ILE A 100 12.65 -13.94 2.65
N ALA A 101 11.63 -13.09 2.76
CA ALA A 101 10.83 -12.94 3.98
C ALA A 101 9.77 -14.04 4.05
N ASP A 102 9.45 -14.51 5.24
CA ASP A 102 8.25 -15.31 5.47
C ASP A 102 7.11 -14.41 5.94
N THR A 103 5.93 -14.61 5.37
CA THR A 103 4.71 -13.88 5.73
C THR A 103 3.55 -14.85 5.84
N LYS A 104 2.42 -14.43 6.42
CA LYS A 104 1.21 -15.26 6.43
C LYS A 104 0.74 -15.63 5.02
N ARG A 105 1.00 -14.77 4.01
CA ARG A 105 0.75 -15.07 2.60
C ARG A 105 1.71 -16.13 2.04
N GLY A 106 2.87 -16.35 2.67
CA GLY A 106 3.94 -17.25 2.25
C GLY A 106 5.26 -16.53 2.01
N PRO A 107 6.26 -17.24 1.44
CA PRO A 107 7.57 -16.70 1.10
C PRO A 107 7.47 -15.53 0.12
N LEU A 108 8.17 -14.45 0.40
CA LEU A 108 8.16 -13.22 -0.37
C LEU A 108 9.59 -12.80 -0.70
N PRO A 109 10.03 -12.89 -1.97
CA PRO A 109 11.33 -12.39 -2.39
C PRO A 109 11.39 -10.86 -2.34
N ILE A 110 12.45 -10.33 -1.73
CA ILE A 110 12.66 -8.90 -1.57
C ILE A 110 14.10 -8.58 -1.97
N SER A 111 14.28 -7.50 -2.72
CA SER A 111 15.59 -6.91 -2.94
C SER A 111 15.68 -5.55 -2.25
N PHE A 112 16.88 -5.13 -1.87
CA PHE A 112 17.10 -3.88 -1.17
C PHE A 112 18.41 -3.21 -1.62
N LYS A 113 18.51 -1.91 -1.32
CA LYS A 113 19.72 -1.12 -1.52
C LYS A 113 20.07 -0.40 -0.23
N LEU A 114 21.36 -0.19 -0.03
CA LEU A 114 21.88 0.53 1.12
C LEU A 114 22.13 2.01 0.76
N ASP A 115 22.22 2.84 1.77
CA ASP A 115 22.74 4.20 1.69
C ASP A 115 24.27 4.22 1.92
N ALA A 116 24.86 5.41 1.93
CA ALA A 116 26.30 5.60 2.15
C ALA A 116 26.76 5.19 3.56
N ASN A 117 25.85 5.01 4.51
CA ASN A 117 26.15 4.59 5.89
C ASN A 117 25.98 3.07 6.08
N GLY A 118 25.63 2.33 5.02
CA GLY A 118 25.38 0.90 5.10
C GLY A 118 24.00 0.53 5.63
N LEU A 119 23.09 1.49 5.77
CA LEU A 119 21.71 1.25 6.21
C LEU A 119 20.78 1.06 5.01
N MET A 120 19.73 0.26 5.17
CA MET A 120 18.74 0.05 4.11
C MET A 120 18.05 1.37 3.74
N SER A 121 18.16 1.78 2.50
CA SER A 121 17.54 3.00 1.94
C SER A 121 16.21 2.73 1.26
N VAL A 122 16.15 1.70 0.41
CA VAL A 122 14.92 1.29 -0.30
C VAL A 122 14.82 -0.23 -0.38
N ALA A 123 13.60 -0.73 -0.36
CA ALA A 123 13.31 -2.14 -0.65
C ALA A 123 12.34 -2.24 -1.83
N SER A 124 12.53 -3.27 -2.65
CA SER A 124 11.65 -3.65 -3.76
C SER A 124 10.94 -4.94 -3.43
N VAL A 125 9.63 -4.88 -3.44
CA VAL A 125 8.72 -5.97 -3.11
C VAL A 125 7.99 -6.40 -4.37
N ASP A 126 7.96 -7.70 -4.64
CA ASP A 126 7.15 -8.27 -5.71
C ASP A 126 5.69 -8.38 -5.23
N MET A 127 4.84 -7.55 -5.83
CA MET A 127 3.42 -7.43 -5.47
C MET A 127 2.54 -8.43 -6.22
N ASP A 128 3.13 -9.36 -7.00
CA ASP A 128 2.48 -10.33 -7.86
C ASP A 128 1.91 -9.72 -9.16
N MET A 129 1.11 -10.49 -9.88
CA MET A 129 0.47 -10.06 -11.13
C MET A 129 -0.85 -9.33 -10.84
N PRO A 130 -1.15 -8.25 -11.57
CA PRO A 130 -2.45 -7.61 -11.46
C PRO A 130 -3.53 -8.53 -12.03
N ILE A 131 -4.70 -8.51 -11.42
CA ILE A 131 -5.90 -9.18 -11.92
C ILE A 131 -6.76 -8.13 -12.62
N LEU A 132 -7.08 -8.36 -13.90
CA LEU A 132 -7.83 -7.42 -14.74
C LEU A 132 -9.27 -7.87 -15.01
N ASP A 133 -9.56 -9.15 -14.83
CA ASP A 133 -10.87 -9.77 -15.01
C ASP A 133 -11.90 -9.16 -14.05
N PRO A 134 -12.98 -8.48 -14.55
CA PRO A 134 -13.96 -7.81 -13.71
C PRO A 134 -14.62 -8.71 -12.66
N GLU A 135 -14.85 -9.98 -12.98
CA GLU A 135 -15.48 -10.93 -12.04
C GLU A 135 -14.58 -11.22 -10.84
N LYS A 136 -13.26 -11.22 -11.06
CA LYS A 136 -12.25 -11.47 -10.02
C LYS A 136 -11.84 -10.21 -9.24
N ILE A 137 -12.13 -9.01 -9.76
CA ILE A 137 -11.86 -7.73 -9.09
C ILE A 137 -12.84 -7.43 -7.92
N PRO A 138 -13.91 -7.94 -7.69
CA PRO A 138 -15.26 -8.09 -8.14
C PRO A 138 -15.94 -6.73 -8.44
N THR A 139 -16.18 -6.44 -9.70
CA THR A 139 -16.96 -5.27 -10.14
C THR A 139 -18.08 -5.68 -11.09
N LEU A 140 -19.15 -4.89 -11.13
CA LEU A 140 -20.25 -5.06 -12.09
C LEU A 140 -20.04 -4.19 -13.36
N LEU A 141 -18.94 -3.44 -13.44
CA LEU A 141 -18.62 -2.69 -14.65
C LEU A 141 -18.21 -3.66 -15.78
N PRO A 142 -18.67 -3.43 -17.01
CA PRO A 142 -18.34 -4.30 -18.13
C PRO A 142 -16.88 -4.16 -18.53
N ALA A 143 -16.28 -5.25 -18.99
CA ALA A 143 -15.01 -5.16 -19.70
C ALA A 143 -15.23 -4.50 -21.06
N SER A 144 -14.50 -3.43 -21.34
CA SER A 144 -14.61 -2.66 -22.59
C SER A 144 -13.37 -2.74 -23.46
N CYS A 145 -12.26 -3.23 -22.94
CA CYS A 145 -11.01 -3.40 -23.66
C CYS A 145 -10.35 -4.75 -23.37
N THR A 146 -9.32 -5.08 -24.17
CA THR A 146 -8.55 -6.33 -24.03
C THR A 146 -7.06 -6.02 -24.16
N THR A 147 -6.25 -6.62 -23.28
CA THR A 147 -4.79 -6.57 -23.35
C THR A 147 -4.23 -7.99 -23.14
N ASN A 148 -3.29 -8.44 -23.97
CA ASN A 148 -2.68 -9.77 -23.89
C ASN A 148 -3.69 -10.94 -23.77
N GLY A 149 -4.88 -10.79 -24.39
CA GLY A 149 -5.95 -11.78 -24.31
C GLY A 149 -6.80 -11.72 -23.04
N GLU A 150 -6.55 -10.81 -22.14
CA GLU A 150 -7.32 -10.56 -20.92
C GLU A 150 -8.22 -9.31 -21.10
N SER A 151 -9.50 -9.47 -20.77
CA SER A 151 -10.46 -8.36 -20.86
C SER A 151 -10.39 -7.54 -19.56
N PHE A 152 -10.53 -6.20 -19.68
CA PHE A 152 -10.49 -5.31 -18.52
C PHE A 152 -11.49 -4.16 -18.63
N VAL A 153 -11.83 -3.56 -17.50
CA VAL A 153 -12.64 -2.35 -17.37
C VAL A 153 -11.77 -1.14 -17.70
N ASN A 154 -12.08 -0.45 -18.79
CA ASN A 154 -11.30 0.70 -19.26
C ASN A 154 -12.15 1.98 -19.24
N GLU A 155 -11.95 2.81 -18.22
CA GLU A 155 -12.60 4.11 -18.07
C GLU A 155 -14.14 4.05 -18.17
N GLU A 156 -14.75 3.03 -17.58
CA GLU A 156 -16.20 2.88 -17.55
C GLU A 156 -16.83 3.95 -16.65
N VAL A 157 -17.88 4.58 -17.18
CA VAL A 157 -18.57 5.70 -16.52
C VAL A 157 -19.43 5.20 -15.37
N VAL A 158 -19.25 5.77 -14.20
CA VAL A 158 -20.08 5.56 -13.01
C VAL A 158 -20.71 6.88 -12.59
N PRO A 159 -22.06 6.99 -12.64
CA PRO A 159 -22.75 8.23 -12.30
C PRO A 159 -22.66 8.52 -10.77
N SER A 160 -22.61 9.82 -10.46
CA SER A 160 -22.77 10.30 -9.10
C SER A 160 -23.75 11.50 -9.02
N PRO A 161 -24.25 11.85 -7.83
CA PRO A 161 -25.10 13.04 -7.68
C PRO A 161 -24.44 14.37 -8.09
N TRP A 162 -23.12 14.39 -8.20
CA TRP A 162 -22.33 15.61 -8.49
C TRP A 162 -21.75 15.63 -9.89
N GLY A 163 -21.86 14.54 -10.63
CA GLY A 163 -21.33 14.34 -11.97
C GLY A 163 -20.70 12.97 -12.15
N ASP A 164 -20.49 12.59 -13.37
CA ASP A 164 -20.01 11.27 -13.73
C ASP A 164 -18.48 11.20 -13.63
N LEU A 165 -17.96 10.08 -13.13
CA LEU A 165 -16.53 9.75 -13.13
C LEU A 165 -16.28 8.44 -13.85
N SER A 166 -15.12 8.30 -14.47
CA SER A 166 -14.74 7.09 -15.20
C SER A 166 -13.69 6.31 -14.40
N PHE A 167 -13.83 4.98 -14.40
CA PHE A 167 -12.96 4.10 -13.62
C PHE A 167 -12.35 2.99 -14.45
N THR A 168 -11.06 2.78 -14.28
CA THR A 168 -10.34 1.57 -14.68
C THR A 168 -10.13 0.69 -13.46
N CYS A 169 -10.54 -0.57 -13.52
CA CYS A 169 -10.52 -1.46 -12.37
C CYS A 169 -9.35 -2.44 -12.42
N VAL A 170 -8.63 -2.57 -11.32
CA VAL A 170 -7.49 -3.49 -11.16
C VAL A 170 -7.55 -4.12 -9.77
N SER A 171 -7.21 -5.40 -9.64
CA SER A 171 -6.98 -6.00 -8.32
C SER A 171 -5.50 -6.35 -8.15
N MET A 172 -4.95 -5.99 -6.99
CA MET A 172 -3.63 -6.39 -6.51
C MET A 172 -3.75 -7.37 -5.33
N GLY A 173 -4.78 -8.25 -5.37
CA GLY A 173 -5.23 -9.08 -4.26
C GLY A 173 -6.37 -8.44 -3.45
N ASN A 174 -6.59 -7.15 -3.64
CA ASN A 174 -7.73 -6.36 -3.17
C ASN A 174 -8.20 -5.44 -4.31
N PRO A 175 -9.50 -5.08 -4.37
CA PRO A 175 -10.07 -4.31 -5.48
C PRO A 175 -9.67 -2.84 -5.44
N HIS A 176 -9.36 -2.28 -6.62
CA HIS A 176 -9.06 -0.87 -6.84
C HIS A 176 -9.86 -0.33 -8.02
N ALA A 177 -10.47 0.84 -7.84
CA ALA A 177 -11.14 1.62 -8.87
C ALA A 177 -10.36 2.92 -9.08
N VAL A 178 -9.65 3.02 -10.21
CA VAL A 178 -8.74 4.12 -10.52
C VAL A 178 -9.43 5.12 -11.44
N CYS A 179 -9.52 6.37 -10.98
CA CYS A 179 -10.09 7.50 -11.70
C CYS A 179 -8.99 8.51 -12.06
N PHE A 180 -8.85 8.84 -13.34
CA PHE A 180 -7.91 9.86 -13.79
C PHE A 180 -8.61 11.23 -13.88
N LEU A 181 -8.01 12.23 -13.24
CA LEU A 181 -8.43 13.63 -13.26
C LEU A 181 -7.43 14.41 -14.14
N ASP A 182 -7.49 14.18 -15.46
CA ASP A 182 -6.49 14.69 -16.43
C ASP A 182 -6.43 16.22 -16.49
N ASN A 183 -7.54 16.92 -16.22
CA ASN A 183 -7.60 18.38 -16.23
C ASN A 183 -8.50 18.91 -15.11
N LEU A 184 -7.89 19.25 -13.99
CA LEU A 184 -8.60 19.75 -12.82
C LEU A 184 -9.33 21.08 -13.07
N ASP A 185 -8.79 21.95 -13.93
CA ASP A 185 -9.40 23.26 -14.24
C ASP A 185 -10.78 23.14 -14.88
N GLN A 186 -11.02 22.06 -15.64
CA GLN A 186 -12.29 21.79 -16.30
C GLN A 186 -13.34 21.18 -15.37
N LEU A 187 -12.96 20.69 -14.20
CA LEU A 187 -13.90 20.11 -13.23
C LEU A 187 -14.73 21.21 -12.56
N PRO A 188 -15.97 20.90 -12.14
CA PRO A 188 -16.82 21.85 -11.41
C PRO A 188 -16.15 22.35 -10.13
N ALA A 189 -16.31 23.65 -9.84
CA ALA A 189 -15.69 24.26 -8.65
C ALA A 189 -16.16 23.63 -7.34
N GLU A 190 -17.40 23.16 -7.29
CA GLU A 190 -18.01 22.47 -6.16
C GLU A 190 -17.44 21.06 -5.87
N TRP A 191 -16.54 20.57 -6.71
CA TRP A 191 -15.79 19.33 -6.46
C TRP A 191 -14.54 19.55 -5.58
N PHE A 192 -14.26 20.82 -5.25
CA PHE A 192 -13.08 21.21 -4.49
C PHE A 192 -13.47 21.90 -3.18
N THR A 193 -12.69 21.68 -2.15
CA THR A 193 -12.87 22.28 -0.82
C THR A 193 -12.32 23.70 -0.71
N SER A 194 -11.60 24.17 -1.74
CA SER A 194 -11.05 25.53 -1.84
C SER A 194 -11.08 26.03 -3.30
N SER A 195 -10.74 27.29 -3.51
CA SER A 195 -10.78 27.92 -4.84
C SER A 195 -9.65 27.46 -5.79
N ASP A 196 -8.57 26.92 -5.25
CA ASP A 196 -7.49 26.33 -6.01
C ASP A 196 -7.85 24.88 -6.39
N LYS A 197 -7.98 24.64 -7.69
CA LYS A 197 -8.34 23.31 -8.22
C LYS A 197 -7.10 22.42 -8.29
N THR A 198 -6.72 21.89 -7.15
CA THR A 198 -5.59 20.94 -7.04
C THR A 198 -6.07 19.57 -6.57
N LEU A 199 -5.26 18.53 -6.75
CA LEU A 199 -5.59 17.22 -6.20
C LEU A 199 -5.74 17.26 -4.66
N ASN A 200 -5.01 18.16 -3.97
CA ASN A 200 -5.12 18.32 -2.52
C ASN A 200 -6.45 18.94 -2.08
N SER A 201 -7.02 19.83 -2.88
CA SER A 201 -8.31 20.46 -2.61
C SER A 201 -9.51 19.68 -3.18
N PHE A 202 -9.27 18.63 -3.99
CA PHE A 202 -10.35 17.74 -4.44
C PHE A 202 -11.05 17.10 -3.23
N ASP A 203 -12.37 17.15 -3.19
CA ASP A 203 -13.21 16.66 -2.08
C ASP A 203 -13.26 15.12 -2.06
N LEU A 204 -12.08 14.54 -1.76
CA LEU A 204 -11.89 13.09 -1.77
C LEU A 204 -12.79 12.38 -0.77
N GLU A 205 -13.08 13.00 0.37
CA GLU A 205 -13.94 12.39 1.39
C GLU A 205 -15.35 12.14 0.82
N ARG A 206 -15.92 13.12 0.16
CA ARG A 206 -17.25 13.02 -0.47
C ARG A 206 -17.29 12.00 -1.60
N PHE A 207 -16.36 12.13 -2.56
CA PHE A 207 -16.34 11.26 -3.73
C PHE A 207 -15.87 9.84 -3.38
N GLY A 208 -14.84 9.72 -2.54
CA GLY A 208 -14.27 8.44 -2.12
C GLY A 208 -15.27 7.59 -1.36
N ALA A 209 -15.95 8.17 -0.35
CA ALA A 209 -16.96 7.46 0.42
C ALA A 209 -18.16 7.00 -0.44
N TYR A 210 -18.55 7.81 -1.43
CA TYR A 210 -19.64 7.45 -2.35
C TYR A 210 -19.24 6.26 -3.25
N PHE A 211 -18.08 6.34 -3.91
CA PHE A 211 -17.66 5.31 -4.85
C PHE A 211 -17.14 4.04 -4.17
N GLU A 212 -16.53 4.15 -2.96
CA GLU A 212 -16.11 2.98 -2.16
C GLU A 212 -17.25 1.96 -2.00
N SER A 213 -18.45 2.47 -1.76
CA SER A 213 -19.65 1.66 -1.48
C SER A 213 -20.69 1.68 -2.61
N HIS A 214 -20.32 2.18 -3.80
CA HIS A 214 -21.23 2.25 -4.93
C HIS A 214 -21.64 0.85 -5.41
N LYS A 215 -22.90 0.71 -5.89
CA LYS A 215 -23.45 -0.57 -6.37
C LYS A 215 -22.64 -1.25 -7.49
N ALA A 216 -21.83 -0.51 -8.24
CA ALA A 216 -20.91 -1.07 -9.23
C ALA A 216 -19.79 -1.93 -8.59
N PHE A 217 -19.55 -1.77 -7.29
CA PHE A 217 -18.52 -2.45 -6.52
C PHE A 217 -19.14 -3.21 -5.33
N PRO A 218 -19.75 -4.38 -5.57
CA PRO A 218 -20.58 -5.08 -4.57
C PRO A 218 -19.81 -5.56 -3.33
N ALA A 219 -18.47 -5.74 -3.45
CA ALA A 219 -17.60 -6.07 -2.33
C ALA A 219 -16.89 -4.85 -1.75
N LYS A 220 -17.37 -3.63 -2.10
CA LYS A 220 -16.66 -2.36 -1.92
C LYS A 220 -15.30 -2.33 -2.65
N THR A 221 -14.68 -1.17 -2.74
CA THR A 221 -13.40 -1.00 -3.45
C THR A 221 -12.54 0.09 -2.80
N ASN A 222 -11.23 0.05 -2.98
CA ASN A 222 -10.40 1.22 -2.80
C ASN A 222 -10.60 2.13 -4.01
N VAL A 223 -10.60 3.44 -3.80
CA VAL A 223 -10.84 4.43 -4.86
C VAL A 223 -9.64 5.34 -4.95
N GLU A 224 -8.95 5.31 -6.08
CA GLU A 224 -7.78 6.14 -6.35
C GLU A 224 -8.15 7.28 -7.30
N PHE A 225 -7.78 8.51 -6.93
CA PHE A 225 -7.87 9.70 -7.77
C PHE A 225 -6.47 10.12 -8.20
N ILE A 226 -6.24 10.14 -9.52
CA ILE A 226 -4.91 10.28 -10.11
C ILE A 226 -4.86 11.53 -11.00
N VAL A 227 -3.83 12.33 -10.79
CA VAL A 227 -3.43 13.40 -11.71
C VAL A 227 -2.09 13.00 -12.35
N PRO A 228 -2.06 12.68 -13.65
CA PRO A 228 -0.81 12.47 -14.37
C PRO A 228 -0.03 13.77 -14.51
N ALA A 229 1.30 13.73 -14.30
CA ALA A 229 2.20 14.87 -14.45
C ALA A 229 3.56 14.42 -15.01
N ASP A 230 4.41 15.36 -15.37
CA ASP A 230 5.74 15.08 -15.97
C ASP A 230 6.67 14.34 -15.02
N ASP A 231 6.50 14.53 -13.71
CA ASP A 231 7.32 13.90 -12.68
C ASP A 231 6.75 12.56 -12.16
N GLY A 232 5.55 12.16 -12.62
CA GLY A 232 4.90 10.91 -12.25
C GLY A 232 3.39 11.00 -12.11
N LEU A 233 2.80 10.05 -11.39
CA LEU A 233 1.38 9.99 -11.09
C LEU A 233 1.15 10.53 -9.67
N HIS A 234 0.41 11.63 -9.53
CA HIS A 234 0.01 12.14 -8.21
C HIS A 234 -1.28 11.47 -7.78
N MET A 235 -1.29 10.85 -6.61
CA MET A 235 -2.37 9.99 -6.14
C MET A 235 -2.89 10.41 -4.77
N ARG A 236 -4.23 10.44 -4.63
CA ARG A 236 -4.93 10.33 -3.35
C ARG A 236 -5.83 9.11 -3.38
N VAL A 237 -5.99 8.47 -2.24
CA VAL A 237 -6.75 7.22 -2.12
C VAL A 237 -7.74 7.28 -0.96
N PHE A 238 -8.93 6.77 -1.21
CA PHE A 238 -9.92 6.43 -0.19
C PHE A 238 -9.95 4.91 -0.06
N GLU A 239 -9.37 4.39 1.02
CA GLU A 239 -9.25 2.95 1.21
C GLU A 239 -10.53 2.32 1.75
N ARG A 240 -10.83 1.14 1.27
CA ARG A 240 -11.99 0.34 1.64
C ARG A 240 -12.06 0.11 3.16
N GLY A 241 -13.06 0.72 3.80
CA GLY A 241 -13.30 0.63 5.25
C GLY A 241 -12.40 1.49 6.13
N CYS A 242 -11.44 2.24 5.54
CA CYS A 242 -10.48 3.04 6.31
C CYS A 242 -10.56 4.55 6.02
N GLY A 243 -11.18 4.96 4.90
CA GLY A 243 -11.19 6.36 4.49
C GLY A 243 -9.89 6.79 3.81
N GLU A 244 -9.60 8.11 3.80
CA GLU A 244 -8.35 8.61 3.22
C GLU A 244 -7.15 8.20 4.06
N THR A 245 -6.13 7.63 3.42
CA THR A 245 -4.87 7.25 4.04
C THR A 245 -3.68 7.98 3.39
N LEU A 246 -2.54 7.97 4.07
CA LEU A 246 -1.32 8.61 3.56
C LEU A 246 -0.62 7.78 2.48
N ALA A 247 -0.79 6.45 2.49
CA ALA A 247 -0.12 5.55 1.57
C ALA A 247 -0.83 4.20 1.45
N CYS A 248 -1.23 3.88 0.22
CA CYS A 248 -1.73 2.56 -0.17
C CYS A 248 -0.78 1.94 -1.21
N GLY A 249 -0.02 0.92 -0.82
CA GLY A 249 0.95 0.29 -1.72
C GLY A 249 0.30 -0.44 -2.89
N THR A 250 -0.76 -1.21 -2.63
CA THR A 250 -1.55 -1.89 -3.67
C THR A 250 -2.28 -0.90 -4.58
N GLY A 251 -2.79 0.21 -4.01
CA GLY A 251 -3.38 1.30 -4.78
C GLY A 251 -2.39 1.98 -5.72
N ALA A 252 -1.14 2.21 -5.28
CA ALA A 252 -0.09 2.73 -6.14
C ALA A 252 0.25 1.77 -7.29
N CYS A 253 0.30 0.46 -7.02
CA CYS A 253 0.50 -0.57 -8.05
C CYS A 253 -0.66 -0.59 -9.05
N ALA A 254 -1.91 -0.62 -8.57
CA ALA A 254 -3.11 -0.59 -9.40
C ALA A 254 -3.18 0.69 -10.26
N SER A 255 -2.80 1.84 -9.68
CA SER A 255 -2.75 3.12 -10.38
C SER A 255 -1.76 3.14 -11.54
N LEU A 256 -0.55 2.59 -11.36
CA LEU A 256 0.38 2.45 -12.47
C LEU A 256 -0.15 1.50 -13.55
N VAL A 257 -0.67 0.33 -13.16
CA VAL A 257 -1.24 -0.63 -14.12
C VAL A 257 -2.36 0.02 -14.92
N ALA A 258 -3.31 0.71 -14.27
CA ALA A 258 -4.38 1.45 -14.93
C ALA A 258 -3.84 2.55 -15.85
N ALA A 259 -2.81 3.30 -15.44
CA ALA A 259 -2.19 4.35 -16.25
C ALA A 259 -1.52 3.78 -17.51
N VAL A 260 -0.89 2.60 -17.43
CA VAL A 260 -0.32 1.90 -18.59
C VAL A 260 -1.42 1.42 -19.53
N LEU A 261 -2.48 0.81 -18.98
CA LEU A 261 -3.62 0.31 -19.77
C LEU A 261 -4.34 1.42 -20.54
N THR A 262 -4.42 2.62 -19.96
CA THR A 262 -5.07 3.81 -20.54
C THR A 262 -4.10 4.69 -21.36
N GLY A 263 -2.82 4.28 -21.50
CA GLY A 263 -1.82 5.01 -22.30
C GLY A 263 -1.26 6.28 -21.65
N ARG A 264 -1.49 6.49 -20.34
CA ARG A 264 -1.03 7.67 -19.58
C ARG A 264 0.37 7.51 -18.98
N SER A 265 0.92 6.32 -18.97
CA SER A 265 2.23 6.04 -18.36
C SER A 265 2.98 4.94 -19.11
N ALA A 266 4.31 4.99 -19.02
CA ALA A 266 5.16 3.85 -19.31
C ALA A 266 5.04 2.80 -18.17
N ARG A 267 5.54 1.57 -18.42
CA ARG A 267 5.51 0.46 -17.45
C ARG A 267 6.33 0.69 -16.18
N THR A 268 7.10 1.74 -16.11
CA THR A 268 7.83 2.18 -14.91
C THR A 268 7.58 3.66 -14.70
N ASN A 269 7.08 4.01 -13.54
CA ASN A 269 6.87 5.41 -13.17
C ASN A 269 6.87 5.60 -11.64
N LYS A 270 6.98 6.85 -11.22
CA LYS A 270 6.77 7.26 -9.83
C LYS A 270 5.28 7.44 -9.55
N VAL A 271 4.87 7.04 -8.37
CA VAL A 271 3.56 7.34 -7.81
C VAL A 271 3.76 8.17 -6.55
N HIS A 272 3.32 9.41 -6.59
CA HIS A 272 3.42 10.37 -5.49
C HIS A 272 2.15 10.30 -4.65
N LEU A 273 2.27 9.79 -3.43
CA LEU A 273 1.21 9.73 -2.43
C LEU A 273 1.40 10.85 -1.40
N ARG A 274 0.43 11.07 -0.54
CA ARG A 274 0.56 12.05 0.56
C ARG A 274 1.72 11.75 1.51
N GLY A 275 1.99 10.48 1.76
CA GLY A 275 3.08 10.01 2.63
C GLY A 275 4.46 9.97 1.96
N GLY A 276 4.56 10.14 0.64
CA GLY A 276 5.81 10.11 -0.12
C GLY A 276 5.70 9.40 -1.47
N THR A 277 6.82 8.99 -2.03
CA THR A 277 6.90 8.47 -3.39
C THR A 277 7.27 7.00 -3.43
N LEU A 278 6.57 6.23 -4.25
CA LEU A 278 6.91 4.87 -4.66
C LEU A 278 7.34 4.85 -6.13
N ASN A 279 8.33 4.01 -6.47
CA ASN A 279 8.61 3.66 -7.84
C ASN A 279 7.93 2.32 -8.13
N ILE A 280 7.03 2.31 -9.11
CA ILE A 280 6.31 1.11 -9.51
C ILE A 280 6.76 0.69 -10.89
N THR A 281 6.97 -0.61 -11.09
CA THR A 281 7.33 -1.19 -12.39
C THR A 281 6.41 -2.37 -12.69
N TRP A 282 5.62 -2.27 -13.74
CA TRP A 282 4.89 -3.41 -14.30
C TRP A 282 5.75 -4.10 -15.35
N GLN A 283 6.36 -5.22 -14.98
CA GLN A 283 7.36 -5.93 -15.75
C GLN A 283 6.77 -6.65 -16.98
N GLU A 284 7.63 -7.06 -17.91
CA GLU A 284 7.22 -7.81 -19.11
C GLU A 284 6.66 -9.21 -18.78
N ASN A 285 7.05 -9.80 -17.65
CA ASN A 285 6.50 -11.05 -17.14
C ASN A 285 5.17 -10.86 -16.38
N ASN A 286 4.57 -9.71 -16.48
CA ASN A 286 3.30 -9.29 -15.86
C ASN A 286 3.34 -9.08 -14.34
N ARG A 287 4.50 -9.21 -13.68
CA ARG A 287 4.63 -8.93 -12.24
C ARG A 287 4.81 -7.45 -11.97
N VAL A 288 4.26 -6.99 -10.86
CA VAL A 288 4.38 -5.59 -10.42
C VAL A 288 5.40 -5.51 -9.29
N LEU A 289 6.47 -4.76 -9.51
CA LEU A 289 7.45 -4.43 -8.47
C LEU A 289 7.12 -3.08 -7.86
N MET A 290 7.06 -3.03 -6.53
CA MET A 290 6.91 -1.81 -5.75
C MET A 290 8.21 -1.52 -4.99
N THR A 291 8.85 -0.41 -5.32
CA THR A 291 10.09 0.04 -4.67
C THR A 291 9.85 1.32 -3.88
N GLY A 292 10.26 1.33 -2.64
CA GLY A 292 10.12 2.51 -1.79
C GLY A 292 10.95 2.47 -0.51
N PRO A 293 11.04 3.60 0.20
CA PRO A 293 11.77 3.72 1.45
C PRO A 293 10.99 3.12 2.63
N ALA A 294 11.71 2.94 3.72
CA ALA A 294 11.19 2.78 5.07
C ALA A 294 12.06 3.56 6.04
N MET A 295 11.49 4.03 7.13
CA MET A 295 12.16 4.87 8.10
C MET A 295 11.98 4.31 9.51
N GLN A 296 13.08 4.24 10.25
CA GLN A 296 13.05 4.12 11.71
C GLN A 296 12.85 5.53 12.30
N VAL A 297 11.90 5.66 13.22
CA VAL A 297 11.58 6.95 13.84
C VAL A 297 12.27 7.08 15.20
N PHE A 298 12.04 6.11 16.07
CA PHE A 298 12.65 6.03 17.40
C PHE A 298 12.59 4.60 17.96
N THR A 299 13.34 4.37 19.02
CA THR A 299 13.27 3.15 19.84
C THR A 299 12.83 3.52 21.24
N GLY A 300 12.28 2.58 21.98
CA GLY A 300 11.85 2.80 23.34
C GLY A 300 11.53 1.51 24.08
N THR A 301 11.10 1.68 25.33
CA THR A 301 10.63 0.60 26.20
C THR A 301 9.28 1.01 26.77
N ILE A 302 8.34 0.07 26.86
CA ILE A 302 7.00 0.28 27.43
C ILE A 302 6.64 -0.90 28.34
N GLU A 303 5.93 -0.60 29.43
CA GLU A 303 5.30 -1.62 30.28
C GLU A 303 3.88 -1.93 29.81
N ILE A 304 3.55 -3.22 29.61
CA ILE A 304 2.25 -3.71 29.15
C ILE A 304 1.74 -4.88 30.00
#